data_bee699fc56fe32574d8b1bbae1750160
#
_entry.id   bee699fc56fe32574d8b1bbae1750160
#
_cell.length_a   1.000
_cell.length_b   1.000
_cell.length_c   1.000
_cell.angle_alpha   90.00
_cell.angle_beta   90.00
_cell.angle_gamma   90.00
#
_symmetry.space_group_name_H-M   'P 1'
#
loop_
_entity.id
_entity.type
_entity.pdbx_description
1 polymer ?
#
loop_
_entity_poly.entity_id
_entity_poly.type
_entity_poly.pdbx_seq_one_letter_code
_entity_poly.pdbx_strand_id
1 'polypeptide(L)'
;RQLRVSLSYSVRVTNANTCLEFMPIVSGGNYIDPVPDTANAAAAASTIIVSPHSVVSGTSPQYVTIGAASSTEVYGANNNDAGTGVGALSRATLSSDAALLLTLSAAKIWKRNSLGQHFFLLEAPKAFCIVSNQLRLYSGQDATSASVNTAGAYSVMADNVTVSSPFSVSAGTENRNTVVSF
;
A
#
# COMPACT_ATOMS: atom_id res chain seq x y z
N ARG A 1 -3.65 -5.70 15.91
CA ARG A 1 -4.40 -6.40 14.85
C ARG A 1 -4.26 -5.71 13.50
N GLN A 2 -4.35 -4.39 13.41
CA GLN A 2 -4.30 -3.61 12.15
C GLN A 2 -3.06 -3.91 11.29
N LEU A 3 -1.86 -3.95 11.89
CA LEU A 3 -0.61 -4.23 11.16
C LEU A 3 -0.53 -5.65 10.61
N ARG A 4 -1.24 -6.62 11.18
CA ARG A 4 -1.24 -8.01 10.69
C ARG A 4 -2.00 -8.22 9.38
N VAL A 5 -2.88 -7.30 9.04
CA VAL A 5 -3.67 -7.32 7.81
C VAL A 5 -3.22 -6.21 6.84
N SER A 6 -2.01 -5.72 6.99
CA SER A 6 -1.41 -4.73 6.10
C SER A 6 -0.48 -5.39 5.08
N LEU A 7 -0.30 -4.73 3.95
CA LEU A 7 0.70 -5.10 2.97
C LEU A 7 2.09 -4.88 3.60
N SER A 8 2.87 -5.96 3.78
CA SER A 8 4.17 -5.90 4.45
C SER A 8 5.12 -4.86 3.84
N TYR A 9 5.15 -4.78 2.52
CA TYR A 9 5.98 -3.80 1.80
C TYR A 9 5.45 -2.36 1.85
N SER A 10 4.24 -2.13 2.40
CA SER A 10 3.73 -0.78 2.62
C SER A 10 4.11 -0.18 3.96
N VAL A 11 4.67 -0.95 4.86
CA VAL A 11 5.04 -0.45 6.19
C VAL A 11 6.28 0.44 6.05
N ARG A 12 6.13 1.72 6.45
CA ARG A 12 7.22 2.70 6.45
C ARG A 12 7.17 3.61 7.66
N VAL A 13 8.31 4.17 8.03
CA VAL A 13 8.43 5.18 9.07
C VAL A 13 8.55 6.55 8.42
N THR A 14 7.82 7.52 8.93
CA THR A 14 7.76 8.90 8.40
C THR A 14 7.79 9.91 9.54
N ASN A 15 7.69 11.21 9.21
CA ASN A 15 7.62 12.31 10.18
C ASN A 15 8.74 12.26 11.24
N ALA A 16 10.00 12.13 10.79
CA ALA A 16 11.17 12.00 11.67
C ALA A 16 11.03 10.85 12.70
N ASN A 17 10.55 9.71 12.27
CA ASN A 17 10.34 8.48 13.04
C ASN A 17 9.23 8.56 14.11
N THR A 18 8.37 9.57 14.04
CA THR A 18 7.23 9.68 14.96
C THR A 18 5.97 8.98 14.42
N CYS A 19 5.94 8.63 13.14
CA CYS A 19 4.81 7.96 12.49
C CYS A 19 5.22 6.64 11.84
N LEU A 20 4.40 5.61 12.05
CA LEU A 20 4.44 4.33 11.36
C LEU A 20 3.23 4.25 10.43
N GLU A 21 3.46 4.28 9.12
CA GLU A 21 2.42 4.26 8.10
C GLU A 21 2.35 2.90 7.40
N PHE A 22 1.14 2.48 7.01
CA PHE A 22 0.88 1.20 6.37
C PHE A 22 -0.42 1.24 5.55
N MET A 23 -0.56 0.35 4.56
CA MET A 23 -1.78 0.19 3.78
C MET A 23 -2.49 -1.12 4.15
N PRO A 24 -3.75 -1.06 4.64
CA PRO A 24 -4.54 -2.26 4.94
C PRO A 24 -4.90 -3.02 3.66
N ILE A 25 -4.78 -4.35 3.72
CA ILE A 25 -5.30 -5.27 2.71
C ILE A 25 -6.77 -5.53 3.01
N VAL A 26 -7.63 -5.37 2.01
CA VAL A 26 -9.07 -5.62 2.12
C VAL A 26 -9.56 -6.74 1.21
N SER A 27 -8.73 -7.15 0.27
CA SER A 27 -8.93 -8.33 -0.58
C SER A 27 -7.61 -8.73 -1.22
N GLY A 28 -7.58 -9.93 -1.79
CA GLY A 28 -6.48 -10.41 -2.59
C GLY A 28 -6.90 -11.62 -3.40
N GLY A 29 -6.13 -11.94 -4.41
CA GLY A 29 -6.40 -13.07 -5.30
C GLY A 29 -5.35 -13.18 -6.40
N ASN A 30 -5.69 -13.91 -7.45
CA ASN A 30 -4.82 -14.09 -8.60
C ASN A 30 -5.38 -13.37 -9.82
N TYR A 31 -4.51 -12.76 -10.62
CA TYR A 31 -4.86 -12.34 -11.96
C TYR A 31 -4.58 -13.48 -12.95
N ILE A 32 -5.31 -13.47 -14.08
CA ILE A 32 -5.31 -14.62 -15.01
C ILE A 32 -4.15 -14.54 -16.00
N ASP A 33 -3.98 -13.37 -16.64
CA ASP A 33 -2.94 -13.15 -17.65
C ASP A 33 -1.87 -12.21 -17.12
N PRO A 34 -0.60 -12.35 -17.50
CA PRO A 34 0.45 -11.43 -17.10
C PRO A 34 0.08 -9.97 -17.40
N VAL A 35 0.23 -9.10 -16.42
CA VAL A 35 0.02 -7.66 -16.62
C VAL A 35 1.18 -7.07 -17.41
N PRO A 36 0.96 -5.97 -18.17
CA PRO A 36 2.05 -5.23 -18.80
C PRO A 36 3.12 -4.85 -17.80
N ASP A 37 4.36 -5.23 -18.04
CA ASP A 37 5.49 -4.86 -17.20
C ASP A 37 6.74 -4.54 -18.03
N THR A 38 7.80 -4.14 -17.36
CA THR A 38 9.06 -3.77 -18.02
C THR A 38 9.75 -4.93 -18.73
N ALA A 39 9.40 -6.18 -18.42
CA ALA A 39 10.03 -7.36 -19.00
C ALA A 39 9.29 -7.87 -20.25
N ASN A 40 7.95 -7.77 -20.28
CA ASN A 40 7.15 -8.31 -21.37
C ASN A 40 6.88 -7.30 -22.51
N ALA A 41 7.26 -6.04 -22.34
CA ALA A 41 7.12 -4.97 -23.33
C ALA A 41 5.67 -4.80 -23.87
N ALA A 42 4.67 -5.23 -23.12
CA ALA A 42 3.28 -5.08 -23.51
C ALA A 42 2.82 -3.62 -23.37
N ALA A 43 1.85 -3.21 -24.17
CA ALA A 43 1.26 -1.88 -24.06
C ALA A 43 0.56 -1.70 -22.70
N ALA A 44 0.61 -0.47 -22.15
CA ALA A 44 -0.06 -0.14 -20.90
C ALA A 44 -1.54 -0.51 -20.95
N ALA A 45 -2.06 -1.12 -19.90
CA ALA A 45 -3.46 -1.53 -19.79
C ALA A 45 -4.12 -0.90 -18.55
N SER A 46 -5.40 -0.58 -18.68
CA SER A 46 -6.24 -0.07 -17.58
C SER A 46 -7.15 -1.14 -16.98
N THR A 47 -7.08 -2.37 -17.45
CA THR A 47 -7.90 -3.48 -16.95
C THR A 47 -7.03 -4.68 -16.59
N ILE A 48 -7.45 -5.44 -15.57
CA ILE A 48 -6.80 -6.67 -15.14
C ILE A 48 -7.89 -7.72 -14.93
N ILE A 49 -7.82 -8.83 -15.68
CA ILE A 49 -8.71 -9.96 -15.49
C ILE A 49 -8.23 -10.74 -14.27
N VAL A 50 -9.14 -10.99 -13.33
CA VAL A 50 -8.81 -11.63 -12.05
C VAL A 50 -9.71 -12.84 -11.78
N SER A 51 -9.23 -13.75 -10.94
CA SER A 51 -10.08 -14.81 -10.38
C SER A 51 -11.13 -14.20 -9.43
N PRO A 52 -12.27 -14.89 -9.21
CA PRO A 52 -13.27 -14.41 -8.25
C PRO A 52 -12.65 -14.10 -6.90
N HIS A 53 -12.96 -12.93 -6.39
CA HIS A 53 -12.49 -12.47 -5.07
C HIS A 53 -13.62 -11.78 -4.30
N SER A 54 -13.42 -11.59 -3.02
CA SER A 54 -14.38 -10.89 -2.16
C SER A 54 -13.66 -9.82 -1.35
N VAL A 55 -14.28 -8.65 -1.24
CA VAL A 55 -13.79 -7.56 -0.41
C VAL A 55 -14.34 -7.69 1.00
N VAL A 56 -13.54 -7.39 2.00
CA VAL A 56 -13.96 -7.39 3.40
C VAL A 56 -15.13 -6.42 3.57
N SER A 57 -16.22 -6.89 4.17
CA SER A 57 -17.42 -6.08 4.38
C SER A 57 -17.13 -4.79 5.16
N GLY A 58 -17.66 -3.68 4.69
CA GLY A 58 -17.46 -2.36 5.31
C GLY A 58 -16.14 -1.69 4.97
N THR A 59 -15.36 -2.25 4.01
CA THR A 59 -14.16 -1.62 3.47
C THR A 59 -14.37 -1.16 2.02
N SER A 60 -13.54 -0.23 1.57
CA SER A 60 -13.61 0.31 0.21
C SER A 60 -12.21 0.31 -0.41
N PRO A 61 -11.91 -0.61 -1.32
CA PRO A 61 -10.63 -0.63 -2.01
C PRO A 61 -10.43 0.66 -2.81
N GLN A 62 -9.26 1.26 -2.66
CA GLN A 62 -8.86 2.44 -3.42
C GLN A 62 -7.69 2.17 -4.35
N TYR A 63 -6.90 1.15 -4.02
CA TYR A 63 -5.70 0.81 -4.77
C TYR A 63 -5.61 -0.69 -5.01
N VAL A 64 -4.91 -1.04 -6.08
CA VAL A 64 -4.41 -2.40 -6.32
C VAL A 64 -2.89 -2.37 -6.34
N THR A 65 -2.26 -3.42 -5.82
CA THR A 65 -0.80 -3.62 -5.88
C THR A 65 -0.47 -4.97 -6.50
N ILE A 66 0.57 -4.98 -7.34
CA ILE A 66 1.13 -6.18 -7.99
C ILE A 66 2.65 -6.09 -7.92
N GLY A 67 3.30 -7.17 -7.48
CA GLY A 67 4.74 -7.33 -7.51
C GLY A 67 5.54 -6.29 -6.70
N ALA A 68 4.94 -5.69 -5.68
CA ALA A 68 5.64 -4.74 -4.81
C ALA A 68 6.74 -5.43 -4.00
N ALA A 69 7.91 -4.80 -3.93
CA ALA A 69 9.06 -5.29 -3.17
C ALA A 69 9.57 -4.29 -2.13
N SER A 70 9.07 -3.06 -2.13
CA SER A 70 9.46 -2.03 -1.16
C SER A 70 8.37 -0.97 -1.00
N SER A 71 8.44 -0.21 0.08
CA SER A 71 7.51 0.90 0.31
C SER A 71 7.64 2.01 -0.74
N THR A 72 8.81 2.20 -1.31
CA THR A 72 9.04 3.19 -2.39
C THR A 72 8.33 2.83 -3.70
N GLU A 73 7.97 1.57 -3.91
CA GLU A 73 7.17 1.15 -5.06
C GLU A 73 5.66 1.25 -4.82
N VAL A 74 5.26 1.46 -3.57
CA VAL A 74 3.85 1.53 -3.14
C VAL A 74 3.43 2.98 -2.88
N TYR A 75 4.29 3.80 -2.27
CA TYR A 75 4.03 5.20 -1.98
C TYR A 75 4.63 6.14 -3.02
N GLY A 76 4.14 7.37 -3.03
CA GLY A 76 4.55 8.43 -3.93
C GLY A 76 3.55 8.69 -5.05
N ALA A 77 3.88 9.64 -5.92
CA ALA A 77 3.05 9.99 -7.07
C ALA A 77 2.75 8.75 -7.92
N ASN A 78 1.55 8.70 -8.49
CA ASN A 78 1.20 7.61 -9.40
C ASN A 78 2.15 7.63 -10.61
N ASN A 79 2.85 6.52 -10.81
CA ASN A 79 3.67 6.31 -11.98
C ASN A 79 3.08 5.15 -12.79
N ASN A 80 2.58 5.48 -13.99
CA ASN A 80 1.96 4.52 -14.88
C ASN A 80 2.94 3.93 -15.92
N ASP A 81 4.17 4.44 -15.94
CA ASP A 81 5.26 3.92 -16.76
C ASP A 81 6.42 3.48 -15.87
N ALA A 82 6.52 2.19 -15.64
CA ALA A 82 7.56 1.61 -14.78
C ALA A 82 8.98 1.75 -15.35
N GLY A 83 9.13 2.12 -16.63
CA GLY A 83 10.42 2.32 -17.27
C GLY A 83 11.12 3.62 -16.88
N THR A 84 10.39 4.63 -16.42
CA THR A 84 10.91 5.99 -16.28
C THR A 84 11.11 6.46 -14.84
N GLY A 85 10.96 5.59 -13.80
CA GLY A 85 11.44 6.23 -12.67
C GLY A 85 10.88 6.09 -11.27
N VAL A 86 10.46 7.20 -10.71
CA VAL A 86 10.16 7.40 -9.29
C VAL A 86 8.66 7.37 -9.07
N GLY A 87 8.24 6.92 -7.91
CA GLY A 87 6.83 6.91 -7.51
C GLY A 87 6.25 5.52 -7.36
N ALA A 88 4.94 5.41 -7.32
CA ALA A 88 4.23 4.17 -7.07
C ALA A 88 4.24 3.22 -8.29
N LEU A 89 5.38 2.55 -8.51
CA LEU A 89 5.60 1.65 -9.65
C LEU A 89 4.79 0.36 -9.58
N SER A 90 4.47 -0.08 -8.36
CA SER A 90 3.75 -1.34 -8.07
C SER A 90 2.37 -1.11 -7.43
N ARG A 91 1.84 0.12 -7.45
CA ARG A 91 0.49 0.48 -7.03
C ARG A 91 -0.23 1.22 -8.16
N ALA A 92 -1.53 0.96 -8.32
CA ALA A 92 -2.41 1.75 -9.16
C ALA A 92 -3.68 2.15 -8.39
N THR A 93 -4.28 3.28 -8.75
CA THR A 93 -5.59 3.69 -8.24
C THR A 93 -6.67 2.91 -8.97
N LEU A 94 -7.62 2.36 -8.22
CA LEU A 94 -8.78 1.68 -8.76
C LEU A 94 -9.86 2.68 -9.19
N SER A 95 -10.51 2.37 -10.29
CA SER A 95 -11.78 2.97 -10.71
C SER A 95 -12.95 2.02 -10.39
N SER A 96 -12.72 0.71 -10.47
CA SER A 96 -13.71 -0.32 -10.15
C SER A 96 -13.04 -1.63 -9.76
N ASP A 97 -13.69 -2.40 -8.87
CA ASP A 97 -13.27 -3.70 -8.32
C ASP A 97 -14.34 -4.78 -8.55
N ALA A 98 -14.81 -4.94 -9.79
CA ALA A 98 -15.75 -6.01 -10.13
C ALA A 98 -15.14 -7.40 -9.90
N ALA A 99 -15.97 -8.40 -9.59
CA ALA A 99 -15.55 -9.73 -9.14
C ALA A 99 -14.54 -10.46 -10.04
N LEU A 100 -14.56 -10.17 -11.36
CA LEU A 100 -13.68 -10.80 -12.35
C LEU A 100 -12.81 -9.81 -13.11
N LEU A 101 -12.96 -8.50 -12.84
CA LEU A 101 -12.27 -7.45 -13.58
C LEU A 101 -11.95 -6.27 -12.66
N LEU A 102 -10.70 -5.95 -12.53
CA LEU A 102 -10.27 -4.70 -11.93
C LEU A 102 -10.07 -3.66 -13.02
N THR A 103 -10.61 -2.44 -12.80
CA THR A 103 -10.39 -1.30 -13.69
C THR A 103 -9.57 -0.26 -12.95
N LEU A 104 -8.50 0.19 -13.59
CA LEU A 104 -7.61 1.22 -13.08
C LEU A 104 -8.09 2.61 -13.53
N SER A 105 -7.78 3.63 -12.77
CA SER A 105 -8.07 5.02 -13.15
C SER A 105 -7.24 5.52 -14.35
N ALA A 106 -6.11 4.87 -14.65
CA ALA A 106 -5.28 5.14 -15.81
C ALA A 106 -4.56 3.86 -16.24
N ALA A 107 -4.25 3.76 -17.54
CA ALA A 107 -3.44 2.66 -18.06
C ALA A 107 -2.05 2.64 -17.42
N LYS A 108 -1.52 1.45 -17.15
CA LYS A 108 -0.29 1.25 -16.40
C LYS A 108 0.61 0.18 -17.01
N ILE A 109 1.91 0.41 -16.92
CA ILE A 109 2.98 -0.60 -17.03
C ILE A 109 3.52 -0.83 -15.61
N TRP A 110 3.47 -2.07 -15.14
CA TRP A 110 3.89 -2.43 -13.79
C TRP A 110 5.41 -2.60 -13.72
N LYS A 111 5.97 -2.44 -12.52
CA LYS A 111 7.41 -2.68 -12.31
C LYS A 111 7.80 -4.12 -12.65
N ARG A 112 6.96 -5.05 -12.23
CA ARG A 112 7.09 -6.50 -12.49
C ARG A 112 5.77 -7.22 -12.27
N ASN A 113 5.63 -8.40 -12.86
CA ASN A 113 4.60 -9.34 -12.47
C ASN A 113 4.92 -9.95 -11.10
N SER A 114 3.90 -10.37 -10.36
CA SER A 114 4.05 -11.17 -9.16
C SER A 114 4.38 -12.62 -9.55
N LEU A 115 5.28 -13.29 -8.82
CA LEU A 115 5.68 -14.68 -9.09
C LEU A 115 4.51 -15.67 -9.09
N GLY A 116 3.50 -15.46 -8.26
CA GLY A 116 2.28 -16.29 -8.21
C GLY A 116 1.09 -15.61 -8.86
N GLN A 117 1.28 -14.58 -9.70
CA GLN A 117 0.19 -13.78 -10.24
C GLN A 117 -0.76 -13.22 -9.18
N HIS A 118 -0.24 -12.87 -8.00
CA HIS A 118 -1.02 -12.32 -6.90
C HIS A 118 -1.23 -10.82 -7.04
N PHE A 119 -2.44 -10.38 -6.71
CA PHE A 119 -2.75 -8.98 -6.46
C PHE A 119 -3.30 -8.79 -5.06
N PHE A 120 -3.20 -7.58 -4.52
CA PHE A 120 -3.86 -7.17 -3.29
C PHE A 120 -4.63 -5.88 -3.52
N LEU A 121 -5.85 -5.82 -2.99
CA LEU A 121 -6.65 -4.60 -2.92
C LEU A 121 -6.44 -3.92 -1.57
N LEU A 122 -6.20 -2.63 -1.61
CA LEU A 122 -5.79 -1.84 -0.45
C LEU A 122 -6.74 -0.68 -0.22
N GLU A 123 -6.98 -0.36 1.05
CA GLU A 123 -7.55 0.94 1.45
C GLU A 123 -6.49 2.05 1.41
N ALA A 124 -6.94 3.29 1.61
CA ALA A 124 -6.06 4.41 1.88
C ALA A 124 -5.13 4.12 3.07
N PRO A 125 -3.91 4.66 3.07
CA PRO A 125 -2.97 4.44 4.16
C PRO A 125 -3.55 4.85 5.51
N LYS A 126 -3.12 4.14 6.55
CA LYS A 126 -3.33 4.47 7.96
C LYS A 126 -1.99 4.65 8.63
N ALA A 127 -1.96 5.44 9.69
CA ALA A 127 -0.72 5.66 10.41
C ALA A 127 -0.93 5.71 11.93
N PHE A 128 -0.03 5.07 12.65
CA PHE A 128 0.17 5.32 14.08
C PHE A 128 1.22 6.40 14.24
N CYS A 129 0.88 7.50 14.92
CA CYS A 129 1.81 8.59 15.18
C CYS A 129 1.85 8.93 16.66
N ILE A 130 3.03 9.34 17.16
CA ILE A 130 3.14 9.98 18.46
C ILE A 130 3.07 11.49 18.25
N VAL A 131 2.01 12.09 18.79
CA VAL A 131 1.76 13.52 18.75
C VAL A 131 1.30 13.99 20.13
N SER A 132 1.97 14.99 20.70
CA SER A 132 1.62 15.55 22.02
C SER A 132 1.54 14.48 23.12
N ASN A 133 2.52 13.58 23.19
CA ASN A 133 2.59 12.47 24.13
C ASN A 133 1.42 11.46 24.04
N GLN A 134 0.74 11.40 22.91
CA GLN A 134 -0.31 10.42 22.62
C GLN A 134 0.08 9.57 21.42
N LEU A 135 -0.20 8.27 21.51
CA LEU A 135 -0.26 7.40 20.33
C LEU A 135 -1.61 7.58 19.66
N ARG A 136 -1.62 8.10 18.46
CA ARG A 136 -2.82 8.38 17.66
C ARG A 136 -2.86 7.53 16.41
N LEU A 137 -4.05 7.05 16.04
CA LEU A 137 -4.31 6.40 14.75
C LEU A 137 -4.98 7.40 13.82
N TYR A 138 -4.35 7.64 12.69
CA TYR A 138 -4.87 8.42 11.58
C TYR A 138 -5.30 7.47 10.46
N SER A 139 -6.44 7.75 9.82
CA SER A 139 -6.95 6.99 8.67
C SER A 139 -7.09 7.89 7.45
N GLY A 140 -7.20 7.28 6.25
CA GLY A 140 -7.42 8.03 5.01
C GLY A 140 -6.25 8.93 4.64
N GLN A 141 -5.02 8.48 4.88
CA GLN A 141 -3.83 9.25 4.50
C GLN A 141 -3.63 9.21 2.98
N ASP A 142 -2.94 10.21 2.45
CA ASP A 142 -2.63 10.30 1.04
C ASP A 142 -1.42 9.42 0.69
N ALA A 143 -1.63 8.38 -0.11
CA ALA A 143 -0.56 7.48 -0.56
C ALA A 143 0.48 8.17 -1.46
N THR A 144 0.19 9.36 -1.99
CA THR A 144 1.14 10.14 -2.80
C THR A 144 2.06 11.03 -1.96
N SER A 145 1.68 11.28 -0.70
CA SER A 145 2.45 12.11 0.22
C SER A 145 3.70 11.41 0.73
N ALA A 146 4.78 12.17 0.93
CA ALA A 146 6.00 11.69 1.56
C ALA A 146 5.87 11.54 3.09
N SER A 147 4.86 12.17 3.70
CA SER A 147 4.65 12.22 5.15
C SER A 147 3.18 12.08 5.51
N VAL A 148 2.92 11.63 6.73
CA VAL A 148 1.59 11.53 7.31
C VAL A 148 1.07 12.94 7.68
N ASN A 149 -0.18 13.23 7.30
CA ASN A 149 -0.89 14.42 7.74
C ASN A 149 -1.43 14.22 9.16
N THR A 150 -0.81 14.85 10.14
CA THR A 150 -1.21 14.78 11.56
C THR A 150 -2.17 15.88 11.99
N ALA A 151 -2.61 16.75 11.08
CA ALA A 151 -3.62 17.79 11.35
C ALA A 151 -5.06 17.28 11.17
N GLY A 152 -5.25 16.10 10.56
CA GLY A 152 -6.55 15.50 10.31
C GLY A 152 -7.18 14.84 11.55
N ALA A 153 -8.36 14.24 11.35
CA ALA A 153 -9.05 13.48 12.38
C ALA A 153 -8.25 12.23 12.82
N TYR A 154 -8.28 11.91 14.10
CA TYR A 154 -7.55 10.78 14.67
C TYR A 154 -8.34 10.10 15.79
N SER A 155 -7.92 8.89 16.14
CA SER A 155 -8.36 8.18 17.35
C SER A 155 -7.18 8.05 18.31
N VAL A 156 -7.37 8.39 19.58
CA VAL A 156 -6.35 8.18 20.61
C VAL A 156 -6.30 6.69 20.96
N MET A 157 -5.11 6.11 20.89
CA MET A 157 -4.85 4.70 21.19
C MET A 157 -4.18 4.52 22.57
N ALA A 158 -3.34 5.47 22.96
CA ALA A 158 -2.72 5.53 24.29
C ALA A 158 -2.29 6.95 24.64
N ASP A 159 -2.30 7.26 25.93
CA ASP A 159 -1.81 8.52 26.51
C ASP A 159 -0.48 8.32 27.22
N ASN A 160 0.18 9.43 27.57
CA ASN A 160 1.45 9.47 28.31
C ASN A 160 2.61 8.71 27.63
N VAL A 161 2.66 8.75 26.33
CA VAL A 161 3.75 8.18 25.53
C VAL A 161 4.92 9.17 25.49
N THR A 162 5.99 8.87 26.20
CA THR A 162 7.13 9.81 26.38
C THR A 162 8.28 9.60 25.37
N VAL A 163 8.19 8.58 24.51
CA VAL A 163 9.23 8.26 23.52
C VAL A 163 9.10 9.16 22.29
N SER A 164 10.16 9.84 21.89
CA SER A 164 10.12 10.83 20.80
C SER A 164 10.25 10.24 19.39
N SER A 165 10.89 9.07 19.22
CA SER A 165 11.11 8.42 17.92
C SER A 165 11.06 6.91 18.07
N PRO A 166 9.88 6.34 18.36
CA PRO A 166 9.76 4.96 18.81
C PRO A 166 9.81 3.94 17.67
N PHE A 167 9.54 4.36 16.44
CA PHE A 167 9.33 3.41 15.36
C PHE A 167 10.62 3.14 14.58
N SER A 168 10.92 1.86 14.41
CA SER A 168 11.88 1.38 13.42
C SER A 168 11.27 0.23 12.63
N VAL A 169 11.65 0.13 11.36
CA VAL A 169 11.16 -0.91 10.44
C VAL A 169 12.34 -1.60 9.81
N SER A 170 12.42 -2.91 9.99
CA SER A 170 13.30 -3.76 9.21
C SER A 170 12.51 -4.33 8.04
N ALA A 171 12.91 -3.99 6.84
CA ALA A 171 12.24 -4.46 5.63
C ALA A 171 12.17 -6.00 5.60
N GLY A 172 11.00 -6.50 5.23
CA GLY A 172 10.83 -7.93 4.95
C GLY A 172 11.60 -8.32 3.68
N THR A 173 11.92 -9.60 3.58
CA THR A 173 12.37 -10.24 2.35
C THR A 173 11.32 -11.26 1.91
N GLU A 174 11.47 -11.90 0.76
CA GLU A 174 10.53 -12.94 0.31
C GLU A 174 10.27 -14.04 1.37
N ASN A 175 11.22 -14.28 2.27
CA ASN A 175 11.14 -15.29 3.31
C ASN A 175 11.04 -14.71 4.74
N ARG A 176 10.91 -13.40 4.91
CA ARG A 176 10.81 -12.74 6.22
C ARG A 176 9.74 -11.65 6.18
N ASN A 177 8.86 -11.69 7.16
CA ASN A 177 7.91 -10.60 7.39
C ASN A 177 8.64 -9.30 7.76
N THR A 178 8.04 -8.17 7.41
CA THR A 178 8.48 -6.88 7.92
C THR A 178 8.39 -6.86 9.45
N VAL A 179 9.46 -6.48 10.12
CA VAL A 179 9.50 -6.34 11.58
C VAL A 179 9.39 -4.87 11.94
N VAL A 180 8.43 -4.57 12.80
CA VAL A 180 8.26 -3.25 13.41
C VAL A 180 8.71 -3.34 14.87
N SER A 181 9.61 -2.46 15.27
CA SER A 181 10.02 -2.32 16.67
C SER A 181 9.61 -0.93 17.17
N PHE A 182 9.23 -0.87 18.45
CA PHE A 182 8.84 0.35 19.16
C PHE A 182 9.16 0.24 20.67
#